data_083feb144092e16d4d45df361325b63b
#
_entry.id   083feb144092e16d4d45df361325b63b
#
_cell.length_a   1.000
_cell.length_b   1.000
_cell.length_c   1.000
_cell.angle_alpha   90.00
_cell.angle_beta   90.00
_cell.angle_gamma   90.00
#
_symmetry.space_group_name_H-M   'P 1'
#
loop_
_entity.id
_entity.type
_entity.pdbx_description
1 polymer ?
#
loop_
_entity_poly.entity_id
_entity_poly.type
_entity_poly.pdbx_seq_one_letter_code
_entity_poly.pdbx_strand_id
1 'polypeptide(L)'
;MACSNNPPQTASKEVKKEIIPDFLPFKKMPLNDLSEFKAVAGNWQIAGDVYADRNTEKALEVSEGIGVLANIPTDEAKDNIFTNFEHGDIELELDVMMPKGSNSGIYLQSRYEVQLFDSWGQKEPHHSDIGGIYQRWDDSRGKGNEGYEGHAPRVNASKTPGLWQHFKIIFIAPKFDGNGNKTENAKFEKVWLNGVLIQENVEVLGTTRAAAFTDEVAKAPLMLQGDHGPVAFRNIQYKLYEGKQVTFSELDLKEYESSDDSIADFAQLKPIKELKVDSITYAHGSSDAKYALVYKGELNIPNDGEYLFKIHFGAAGGQLIIGDKMVLDMQGGFYFDQPGIGKTTLSKGSIPFTLIYNKPSRQWRKGFALYVEGPGVKQHALHAPSSTNPNKEPDPIMVATTEEPIMQRCFMMIGDEKRTHVIAVATPEGIHYAYDLQIGALLQIWDGEFLDVTQMWHARGEPQLGVPAGASVPMHGDPDFAFLEGDAGVWPDSTQNNITFKQKGYELNNIGLPVFSYQIGELQVTNEFIPWDSEKRLTRKMILSGNADAFFKVAEGKLISKLPDGAYAIDDKSFYIDFPTGNGLEPQIRKSEGKDELIVKIPSGTKEISYDIIW
;
A
#
# COMPACT_ATOMS: atom_id res chain seq x y z
N MET A 1 16.17 14.28 -61.08
CA MET A 1 16.95 13.27 -60.33
C MET A 1 17.92 14.04 -59.42
N ALA A 2 17.66 14.08 -58.16
CA ALA A 2 18.61 14.50 -57.15
C ALA A 2 18.37 13.60 -55.93
N CYS A 3 19.28 12.66 -55.70
CA CYS A 3 19.29 11.79 -54.54
C CYS A 3 19.87 12.57 -53.38
N SER A 4 19.10 12.79 -52.30
CA SER A 4 19.59 13.26 -51.03
C SER A 4 20.00 12.08 -50.16
N ASN A 5 21.29 11.89 -49.95
CA ASN A 5 21.84 10.96 -48.97
C ASN A 5 21.71 11.59 -47.58
N ASN A 6 20.77 11.13 -46.77
CA ASN A 6 20.77 11.36 -45.33
C ASN A 6 21.70 10.33 -44.66
N PRO A 7 22.61 10.73 -43.77
CA PRO A 7 23.42 9.78 -43.00
C PRO A 7 22.54 9.04 -41.96
N PRO A 8 22.90 7.82 -41.59
CA PRO A 8 22.12 7.04 -40.63
C PRO A 8 22.12 7.74 -39.26
N GLN A 9 20.93 8.00 -38.71
CA GLN A 9 20.75 8.42 -37.34
C GLN A 9 21.26 7.30 -36.41
N THR A 10 22.36 7.56 -35.73
CA THR A 10 22.80 6.76 -34.60
C THR A 10 21.74 6.88 -33.50
N ALA A 11 21.03 5.78 -33.23
CA ALA A 11 20.16 5.66 -32.09
C ALA A 11 20.97 5.94 -30.81
N SER A 12 20.70 7.06 -30.16
CA SER A 12 21.19 7.33 -28.81
C SER A 12 20.58 6.26 -27.90
N LYS A 13 21.43 5.44 -27.26
CA LYS A 13 20.99 4.60 -26.16
C LYS A 13 20.44 5.53 -25.07
N GLU A 14 19.13 5.56 -24.90
CA GLU A 14 18.52 6.13 -23.69
C GLU A 14 19.13 5.41 -22.49
N VAL A 15 19.94 6.12 -21.73
CA VAL A 15 20.35 5.67 -20.39
C VAL A 15 19.09 5.69 -19.55
N LYS A 16 18.52 4.52 -19.24
CA LYS A 16 17.44 4.40 -18.28
C LYS A 16 17.91 5.04 -16.99
N LYS A 17 17.32 6.19 -16.63
CA LYS A 17 17.59 6.85 -15.38
C LYS A 17 17.16 5.89 -14.26
N GLU A 18 18.09 5.48 -13.42
CA GLU A 18 17.79 4.61 -12.28
C GLU A 18 16.77 5.33 -11.39
N ILE A 19 15.61 4.73 -11.18
CA ILE A 19 14.59 5.29 -10.29
C ILE A 19 15.06 5.01 -8.86
N ILE A 20 15.53 6.05 -8.17
CA ILE A 20 15.91 5.96 -6.76
C ILE A 20 14.61 5.94 -5.95
N PRO A 21 14.34 4.87 -5.16
CA PRO A 21 13.18 4.82 -4.28
C PRO A 21 13.19 6.02 -3.31
N ASP A 22 12.04 6.51 -2.92
CA ASP A 22 11.88 7.68 -2.04
C ASP A 22 12.00 7.35 -0.54
N PHE A 23 12.44 6.14 -0.22
CA PHE A 23 12.76 5.64 1.12
C PHE A 23 13.90 4.61 1.06
N LEU A 24 14.57 4.39 2.17
CA LEU A 24 15.53 3.30 2.30
C LEU A 24 14.83 1.93 2.33
N PRO A 25 15.46 0.86 1.83
CA PRO A 25 14.85 -0.45 1.78
C PRO A 25 14.61 -1.04 3.18
N PHE A 26 13.55 -1.82 3.31
CA PHE A 26 13.32 -2.66 4.48
C PHE A 26 14.36 -3.78 4.56
N LYS A 27 14.72 -4.17 5.77
CA LYS A 27 15.43 -5.43 6.02
C LYS A 27 14.41 -6.57 5.95
N LYS A 28 14.60 -7.48 4.99
CA LYS A 28 13.80 -8.69 4.86
C LYS A 28 14.25 -9.75 5.85
N MET A 29 13.32 -10.43 6.50
CA MET A 29 13.59 -11.60 7.30
C MET A 29 13.62 -12.83 6.38
N PRO A 30 14.76 -13.53 6.24
CA PRO A 30 14.80 -14.75 5.46
C PRO A 30 14.08 -15.88 6.23
N LEU A 31 13.08 -16.48 5.60
CA LEU A 31 12.35 -17.62 6.15
C LEU A 31 12.85 -18.92 5.46
N ASN A 32 14.17 -19.12 5.47
CA ASN A 32 14.83 -20.33 4.95
C ASN A 32 14.85 -21.44 6.00
N ASP A 33 14.94 -21.04 7.25
CA ASP A 33 14.90 -21.87 8.45
C ASP A 33 14.42 -21.02 9.64
N LEU A 34 14.48 -21.58 10.86
CA LEU A 34 14.04 -20.90 12.07
C LEU A 34 15.14 -20.10 12.78
N SER A 35 16.29 -19.88 12.16
CA SER A 35 17.46 -19.21 12.76
C SER A 35 17.24 -17.73 13.12
N GLU A 36 16.24 -17.07 12.54
CA GLU A 36 15.87 -15.70 12.89
C GLU A 36 15.08 -15.61 14.22
N PHE A 37 14.77 -16.76 14.84
CA PHE A 37 13.96 -16.84 16.05
C PHE A 37 14.72 -17.45 17.23
N LYS A 38 14.38 -17.04 18.46
CA LYS A 38 14.83 -17.65 19.70
C LYS A 38 14.23 -19.04 19.85
N ALA A 39 14.71 -19.85 20.78
CA ALA A 39 14.30 -21.23 21.04
C ALA A 39 12.86 -21.56 20.61
N VAL A 40 12.72 -22.42 19.60
CA VAL A 40 11.45 -22.65 18.91
C VAL A 40 10.84 -23.98 19.36
N ALA A 41 9.57 -23.97 19.74
CA ALA A 41 8.80 -25.17 20.04
C ALA A 41 8.29 -25.86 18.76
N GLY A 42 7.84 -27.10 18.90
CA GLY A 42 7.50 -27.98 17.77
C GLY A 42 6.24 -27.59 16.97
N ASN A 43 5.49 -26.56 17.41
CA ASN A 43 4.34 -26.03 16.69
C ASN A 43 4.72 -25.07 15.55
N TRP A 44 5.98 -24.60 15.48
CA TRP A 44 6.46 -23.69 14.45
C TRP A 44 7.35 -24.41 13.45
N GLN A 45 7.14 -24.13 12.16
CA GLN A 45 7.93 -24.70 11.07
C GLN A 45 8.03 -23.75 9.88
N ILE A 46 9.05 -23.98 9.04
CA ILE A 46 9.17 -23.32 7.74
C ILE A 46 8.51 -24.19 6.68
N ALA A 47 7.78 -23.56 5.78
CA ALA A 47 7.06 -24.18 4.68
C ALA A 47 7.31 -23.44 3.36
N GLY A 48 7.02 -24.09 2.24
CA GLY A 48 7.06 -23.48 0.91
C GLY A 48 5.75 -22.78 0.56
N ASP A 49 4.64 -23.39 0.97
CA ASP A 49 3.30 -22.85 0.79
C ASP A 49 2.38 -23.38 1.90
N VAL A 50 1.24 -22.72 2.05
CA VAL A 50 0.19 -23.10 2.98
C VAL A 50 -1.18 -23.03 2.33
N TYR A 51 -2.08 -23.91 2.75
CA TYR A 51 -3.48 -23.91 2.35
C TYR A 51 -4.37 -23.98 3.60
N ALA A 52 -5.32 -23.06 3.70
CA ALA A 52 -6.38 -23.11 4.71
C ALA A 52 -7.73 -23.24 4.02
N ASP A 53 -8.46 -24.29 4.34
CA ASP A 53 -9.82 -24.49 3.84
C ASP A 53 -10.75 -23.45 4.49
N ARG A 54 -11.34 -22.58 3.67
CA ARG A 54 -12.28 -21.55 4.11
C ARG A 54 -13.55 -22.09 4.77
N ASN A 55 -13.85 -23.36 4.59
CA ASN A 55 -15.05 -24.04 5.12
C ASN A 55 -14.76 -24.83 6.40
N THR A 56 -13.51 -25.17 6.68
CA THR A 56 -13.09 -26.01 7.80
C THR A 56 -12.39 -25.18 8.88
N GLU A 57 -12.91 -25.23 10.11
CA GLU A 57 -12.34 -24.49 11.23
C GLU A 57 -10.92 -24.98 11.57
N LYS A 58 -10.02 -24.02 11.77
CA LYS A 58 -8.63 -24.22 12.22
C LYS A 58 -7.83 -25.22 11.38
N ALA A 59 -8.19 -25.38 10.10
CA ALA A 59 -7.45 -26.23 9.18
C ALA A 59 -6.35 -25.43 8.47
N LEU A 60 -5.11 -25.84 8.64
CA LEU A 60 -3.94 -25.31 7.94
C LEU A 60 -3.05 -26.46 7.49
N GLU A 61 -2.90 -26.61 6.19
CA GLU A 61 -1.99 -27.57 5.58
C GLU A 61 -0.71 -26.85 5.13
N VAL A 62 0.42 -27.54 5.18
CA VAL A 62 1.72 -27.01 4.79
C VAL A 62 2.34 -27.86 3.71
N SER A 63 3.04 -27.24 2.77
CA SER A 63 3.85 -27.88 1.74
C SER A 63 5.33 -27.70 2.02
N GLU A 64 6.17 -28.69 1.69
CA GLU A 64 7.62 -28.57 1.83
C GLU A 64 8.19 -27.38 1.03
N GLY A 65 9.17 -26.71 1.60
CA GLY A 65 9.86 -25.59 0.99
C GLY A 65 10.25 -24.52 1.99
N ILE A 66 10.48 -23.30 1.50
CA ILE A 66 10.91 -22.15 2.30
C ILE A 66 10.07 -20.92 1.96
N GLY A 67 10.11 -19.90 2.85
CA GLY A 67 9.49 -18.59 2.61
C GLY A 67 8.22 -18.34 3.43
N VAL A 68 7.67 -19.35 4.09
CA VAL A 68 6.50 -19.23 4.97
C VAL A 68 6.84 -19.77 6.36
N LEU A 69 6.54 -19.01 7.39
CA LEU A 69 6.55 -19.43 8.78
C LEU A 69 5.14 -19.87 9.16
N ALA A 70 4.95 -21.14 9.48
CA ALA A 70 3.65 -21.70 9.84
C ALA A 70 3.63 -22.13 11.31
N ASN A 71 2.54 -21.83 12.01
CA ASN A 71 2.20 -22.32 13.32
C ASN A 71 1.06 -23.33 13.22
N ILE A 72 1.26 -24.54 13.75
CA ILE A 72 0.24 -25.58 13.86
C ILE A 72 0.27 -26.08 15.30
N PRO A 73 -0.50 -25.44 16.21
CA PRO A 73 -0.48 -25.80 17.62
C PRO A 73 -1.12 -27.18 17.86
N THR A 74 -0.54 -27.89 18.80
CA THR A 74 -1.06 -29.16 19.34
C THR A 74 -1.21 -29.06 20.86
N ASP A 75 -1.77 -30.06 21.50
CA ASP A 75 -1.85 -30.07 22.96
C ASP A 75 -0.46 -30.11 23.63
N GLU A 76 0.52 -30.72 22.97
CA GLU A 76 1.89 -30.84 23.46
C GLU A 76 2.80 -29.67 23.10
N ALA A 77 2.50 -28.92 22.01
CA ALA A 77 3.30 -27.82 21.52
C ALA A 77 2.41 -26.67 21.03
N LYS A 78 2.43 -25.56 21.77
CA LYS A 78 1.64 -24.34 21.49
C LYS A 78 2.29 -23.07 22.03
N ASP A 79 3.60 -22.99 21.89
CA ASP A 79 4.36 -21.85 22.41
C ASP A 79 4.37 -20.70 21.41
N ASN A 80 4.52 -19.48 21.95
CA ASN A 80 4.79 -18.28 21.17
C ASN A 80 6.20 -18.33 20.60
N ILE A 81 6.44 -17.63 19.49
CA ILE A 81 7.77 -17.50 18.88
C ILE A 81 8.28 -16.07 19.02
N PHE A 82 9.58 -15.90 19.27
CA PHE A 82 10.24 -14.60 19.49
C PHE A 82 11.36 -14.39 18.49
N THR A 83 11.47 -13.18 17.96
CA THR A 83 12.60 -12.84 17.08
C THR A 83 13.92 -12.74 17.84
N ASN A 84 15.04 -13.02 17.15
CA ASN A 84 16.37 -12.77 17.69
C ASN A 84 16.69 -11.27 17.78
N PHE A 85 16.15 -10.45 16.88
CA PHE A 85 16.30 -9.01 16.98
C PHE A 85 15.37 -8.44 18.06
N GLU A 86 15.83 -7.36 18.67
CA GLU A 86 15.04 -6.53 19.57
C GLU A 86 14.78 -5.18 18.92
N HIS A 87 13.62 -4.61 19.19
CA HIS A 87 13.23 -3.33 18.64
C HIS A 87 12.75 -2.35 19.71
N GLY A 88 13.02 -1.07 19.46
CA GLY A 88 12.31 0.06 20.02
C GLY A 88 11.24 0.51 19.03
N ASP A 89 11.41 1.71 18.46
CA ASP A 89 10.57 2.17 17.37
C ASP A 89 10.81 1.28 16.13
N ILE A 90 9.73 0.86 15.47
CA ILE A 90 9.80 -0.07 14.32
C ILE A 90 8.75 0.29 13.27
N GLU A 91 9.11 0.11 12.02
CA GLU A 91 8.17 -0.04 10.91
C GLU A 91 8.24 -1.50 10.46
N LEU A 92 7.11 -2.20 10.52
CA LEU A 92 6.99 -3.62 10.25
C LEU A 92 5.96 -3.85 9.15
N GLU A 93 6.31 -4.66 8.17
CA GLU A 93 5.38 -5.16 7.17
C GLU A 93 5.44 -6.69 7.15
N LEU A 94 4.29 -7.34 7.00
CA LEU A 94 4.20 -8.78 6.86
C LEU A 94 2.86 -9.19 6.24
N ASP A 95 2.85 -10.38 5.64
CA ASP A 95 1.61 -11.02 5.25
C ASP A 95 1.24 -12.10 6.27
N VAL A 96 -0.06 -12.21 6.58
CA VAL A 96 -0.62 -13.24 7.46
C VAL A 96 -1.75 -13.97 6.76
N MET A 97 -1.83 -15.30 6.96
CA MET A 97 -2.97 -16.12 6.56
C MET A 97 -3.65 -16.63 7.81
N MET A 98 -4.93 -16.30 7.94
CA MET A 98 -5.78 -16.77 9.03
C MET A 98 -6.68 -17.90 8.54
N PRO A 99 -6.60 -19.12 9.08
CA PRO A 99 -7.64 -20.13 8.92
C PRO A 99 -8.96 -19.70 9.56
N LYS A 100 -10.06 -20.27 9.11
CA LYS A 100 -11.39 -20.06 9.69
C LYS A 100 -11.39 -20.31 11.20
N GLY A 101 -11.96 -19.40 11.98
CA GLY A 101 -12.06 -19.47 13.43
C GLY A 101 -10.72 -19.47 14.18
N SER A 102 -9.62 -19.12 13.52
CA SER A 102 -8.30 -19.05 14.15
C SER A 102 -8.05 -17.74 14.87
N ASN A 103 -7.15 -17.76 15.84
CA ASN A 103 -6.73 -16.65 16.67
C ASN A 103 -5.20 -16.67 16.85
N SER A 104 -4.58 -15.51 16.79
CA SER A 104 -3.15 -15.25 16.99
C SER A 104 -2.94 -13.78 17.32
N GLY A 105 -1.68 -13.31 17.43
CA GLY A 105 -1.36 -11.91 17.71
C GLY A 105 0.05 -11.53 17.27
N ILE A 106 0.23 -10.27 16.86
CA ILE A 106 1.53 -9.64 16.63
C ILE A 106 1.83 -8.75 17.84
N TYR A 107 2.76 -9.18 18.70
CA TYR A 107 3.11 -8.45 19.91
C TYR A 107 4.39 -7.63 19.71
N LEU A 108 4.26 -6.32 19.55
CA LEU A 108 5.39 -5.40 19.50
C LEU A 108 6.07 -5.41 20.88
N GLN A 109 7.41 -5.54 20.88
CA GLN A 109 8.22 -5.74 22.10
C GLN A 109 7.72 -6.89 23.00
N SER A 110 6.99 -7.89 22.43
CA SER A 110 6.32 -8.98 23.20
C SER A 110 5.34 -8.48 24.27
N ARG A 111 4.81 -7.26 24.13
CA ARG A 111 3.99 -6.55 25.13
C ARG A 111 2.72 -5.91 24.59
N TYR A 112 2.73 -5.45 23.34
CA TYR A 112 1.66 -4.63 22.78
C TYR A 112 1.09 -5.33 21.55
N GLU A 113 -0.13 -5.81 21.65
CA GLU A 113 -0.74 -6.69 20.67
C GLU A 113 -1.54 -5.95 19.61
N VAL A 114 -1.24 -6.26 18.35
CA VAL A 114 -2.17 -6.15 17.23
C VAL A 114 -2.83 -7.51 17.06
N GLN A 115 -4.14 -7.56 17.28
CA GLN A 115 -4.91 -8.79 17.25
C GLN A 115 -4.97 -9.40 15.85
N LEU A 116 -4.85 -10.72 15.78
CA LEU A 116 -5.09 -11.53 14.62
C LEU A 116 -6.24 -12.50 14.91
N PHE A 117 -7.37 -12.30 14.29
CA PHE A 117 -8.56 -13.12 14.47
C PHE A 117 -9.30 -13.27 13.15
N ASP A 118 -9.94 -14.42 12.91
CA ASP A 118 -10.85 -14.55 11.78
C ASP A 118 -12.10 -13.70 12.04
N SER A 119 -12.08 -12.48 11.50
CA SER A 119 -13.15 -11.49 11.64
C SER A 119 -13.90 -11.28 10.32
N TRP A 120 -13.76 -12.21 9.37
CA TRP A 120 -14.43 -12.12 8.08
C TRP A 120 -15.96 -12.01 8.24
N GLY A 121 -16.55 -11.02 7.59
CA GLY A 121 -18.00 -10.76 7.72
C GLY A 121 -18.41 -9.93 8.93
N GLN A 122 -17.50 -9.59 9.86
CA GLN A 122 -17.82 -8.74 11.01
C GLN A 122 -18.06 -7.29 10.56
N LYS A 123 -19.26 -6.74 10.82
CA LYS A 123 -19.62 -5.38 10.40
C LYS A 123 -19.12 -4.30 11.36
N GLU A 124 -19.27 -4.53 12.65
CA GLU A 124 -18.86 -3.61 13.71
C GLU A 124 -17.65 -4.22 14.44
N PRO A 125 -16.43 -3.84 14.06
CA PRO A 125 -15.24 -4.45 14.63
C PRO A 125 -15.03 -4.02 16.09
N HIS A 126 -14.49 -4.94 16.89
CA HIS A 126 -14.08 -4.74 18.27
C HIS A 126 -12.55 -4.79 18.41
N HIS A 127 -12.02 -4.44 19.58
CA HIS A 127 -10.58 -4.57 19.86
C HIS A 127 -10.06 -6.02 19.78
N SER A 128 -10.95 -7.01 19.83
CA SER A 128 -10.66 -8.44 19.70
C SER A 128 -10.73 -8.96 18.26
N ASP A 129 -11.07 -8.10 17.29
CA ASP A 129 -11.07 -8.43 15.88
C ASP A 129 -9.73 -8.10 15.24
N ILE A 130 -9.50 -8.62 14.04
CA ILE A 130 -8.22 -8.46 13.33
C ILE A 130 -7.83 -6.98 13.18
N GLY A 131 -6.60 -6.64 13.56
CA GLY A 131 -6.10 -5.28 13.54
C GLY A 131 -6.52 -4.41 14.75
N GLY A 132 -7.30 -4.95 15.68
CA GLY A 132 -7.56 -4.31 16.97
C GLY A 132 -6.28 -4.20 17.80
N ILE A 133 -6.13 -3.11 18.55
CA ILE A 133 -5.14 -3.05 19.63
C ILE A 133 -5.79 -3.68 20.84
N TYR A 134 -5.27 -4.84 21.26
CA TYR A 134 -5.97 -5.65 22.25
C TYR A 134 -6.06 -4.94 23.60
N GLN A 135 -7.07 -5.32 24.38
CA GLN A 135 -7.31 -4.72 25.69
C GLN A 135 -6.23 -5.06 26.72
N ARG A 136 -6.06 -4.22 27.71
CA ARG A 136 -5.35 -4.53 28.95
C ARG A 136 -6.24 -5.32 29.87
N TRP A 137 -5.64 -5.94 30.90
CA TRP A 137 -6.38 -6.81 31.83
C TRP A 137 -5.96 -6.57 33.27
N ASP A 138 -6.95 -6.47 34.17
CA ASP A 138 -6.74 -6.31 35.61
C ASP A 138 -7.88 -7.00 36.39
N ASP A 139 -7.57 -8.15 37.02
CA ASP A 139 -8.53 -8.94 37.78
C ASP A 139 -9.14 -8.17 38.98
N SER A 140 -8.45 -7.13 39.49
CA SER A 140 -8.94 -6.31 40.60
C SER A 140 -10.13 -5.44 40.24
N ARG A 141 -10.42 -5.22 38.97
CA ARG A 141 -11.54 -4.37 38.49
C ARG A 141 -12.91 -5.03 38.64
N GLY A 142 -12.94 -6.32 38.98
CA GLY A 142 -14.15 -7.09 39.22
C GLY A 142 -14.74 -7.73 37.97
N LYS A 143 -15.50 -8.80 38.19
CA LYS A 143 -16.01 -9.69 37.13
C LYS A 143 -16.79 -8.91 36.05
N GLY A 144 -16.33 -9.05 34.81
CA GLY A 144 -16.90 -8.42 33.62
C GLY A 144 -16.32 -7.02 33.30
N ASN A 145 -15.43 -6.48 34.15
CA ASN A 145 -14.75 -5.20 33.95
C ASN A 145 -13.21 -5.35 33.93
N GLU A 146 -12.71 -6.57 33.90
CA GLU A 146 -11.28 -6.88 33.95
C GLU A 146 -10.54 -6.34 32.71
N GLY A 147 -11.19 -6.41 31.54
CA GLY A 147 -10.65 -5.87 30.29
C GLY A 147 -10.93 -4.37 30.15
N TYR A 148 -9.94 -3.60 29.69
CA TYR A 148 -10.05 -2.16 29.51
C TYR A 148 -9.01 -1.64 28.49
N GLU A 149 -9.20 -0.41 28.01
CA GLU A 149 -8.28 0.27 27.07
C GLU A 149 -7.98 -0.52 25.77
N GLY A 150 -8.94 -1.28 25.26
CA GLY A 150 -8.84 -1.87 23.93
C GLY A 150 -9.32 -0.90 22.85
N HIS A 151 -8.70 -0.93 21.67
CA HIS A 151 -9.06 -0.07 20.54
C HIS A 151 -9.50 -0.91 19.35
N ALA A 152 -10.76 -0.79 18.96
CA ALA A 152 -11.28 -1.41 17.74
C ALA A 152 -10.61 -0.81 16.49
N PRO A 153 -10.39 -1.56 15.41
CA PRO A 153 -10.04 -0.96 14.14
C PRO A 153 -11.18 -0.08 13.62
N ARG A 154 -10.84 0.98 12.89
CA ARG A 154 -11.83 1.95 12.36
C ARG A 154 -12.86 1.31 11.44
N VAL A 155 -12.42 0.30 10.68
CA VAL A 155 -13.23 -0.50 9.78
C VAL A 155 -12.68 -1.93 9.76
N ASN A 156 -13.51 -2.90 9.40
CA ASN A 156 -13.05 -4.26 9.14
C ASN A 156 -12.55 -4.36 7.69
N ALA A 157 -11.22 -4.42 7.52
CA ALA A 157 -10.57 -4.59 6.23
C ALA A 157 -10.05 -6.03 6.02
N SER A 158 -10.60 -7.02 6.74
CA SER A 158 -10.18 -8.42 6.63
C SER A 158 -10.64 -9.06 5.33
N LYS A 159 -9.87 -10.04 4.87
CA LYS A 159 -10.23 -10.94 3.78
C LYS A 159 -10.75 -12.26 4.29
N THR A 160 -11.38 -13.02 3.39
CA THR A 160 -11.84 -14.39 3.63
C THR A 160 -10.72 -15.29 4.20
N PRO A 161 -11.02 -16.20 5.14
CA PRO A 161 -10.07 -17.20 5.63
C PRO A 161 -9.33 -17.92 4.49
N GLY A 162 -8.03 -18.15 4.70
CA GLY A 162 -7.16 -18.79 3.71
C GLY A 162 -6.59 -17.85 2.63
N LEU A 163 -6.98 -16.58 2.63
CA LEU A 163 -6.35 -15.54 1.83
C LEU A 163 -5.23 -14.84 2.60
N TRP A 164 -4.19 -14.41 1.88
CA TRP A 164 -3.13 -13.59 2.47
C TRP A 164 -3.63 -12.17 2.74
N GLN A 165 -3.35 -11.68 3.94
CA GLN A 165 -3.67 -10.34 4.42
C GLN A 165 -2.38 -9.60 4.72
N HIS A 166 -2.25 -8.37 4.26
CA HIS A 166 -1.06 -7.55 4.41
C HIS A 166 -1.21 -6.56 5.55
N PHE A 167 -0.30 -6.61 6.51
CA PHE A 167 -0.15 -5.61 7.57
C PHE A 167 1.04 -4.69 7.32
N LYS A 168 0.85 -3.40 7.60
CA LYS A 168 1.91 -2.43 7.81
C LYS A 168 1.69 -1.74 9.15
N ILE A 169 2.68 -1.77 10.03
CA ILE A 169 2.61 -1.27 11.41
C ILE A 169 3.75 -0.28 11.63
N ILE A 170 3.43 0.94 12.07
CA ILE A 170 4.39 1.91 12.58
C ILE A 170 4.17 2.02 14.09
N PHE A 171 5.13 1.51 14.86
CA PHE A 171 5.07 1.48 16.30
C PHE A 171 6.19 2.34 16.91
N ILE A 172 5.84 3.16 17.89
CA ILE A 172 6.74 3.96 18.71
C ILE A 172 6.79 3.33 20.11
N ALA A 173 7.98 2.93 20.52
CA ALA A 173 8.22 2.32 21.82
C ALA A 173 8.09 3.33 22.96
N PRO A 174 7.80 2.87 24.19
CA PRO A 174 7.81 3.75 25.36
C PRO A 174 9.20 4.33 25.59
N LYS A 175 9.26 5.57 26.08
CA LYS A 175 10.53 6.23 26.39
C LYS A 175 10.76 6.26 27.89
N PHE A 176 12.04 6.25 28.28
CA PHE A 176 12.45 6.23 29.68
C PHE A 176 13.54 7.29 29.92
N ASP A 177 13.55 7.86 31.11
CA ASP A 177 14.61 8.75 31.57
C ASP A 177 15.86 7.98 31.99
N GLY A 178 16.93 8.69 32.36
CA GLY A 178 18.19 8.08 32.83
C GLY A 178 18.06 7.28 34.14
N ASN A 179 16.95 7.39 34.84
CA ASN A 179 16.64 6.65 36.09
C ASN A 179 15.75 5.43 35.82
N GLY A 180 15.32 5.22 34.55
CA GLY A 180 14.45 4.13 34.16
C GLY A 180 12.95 4.43 34.35
N ASN A 181 12.56 5.67 34.67
CA ASN A 181 11.15 6.03 34.75
C ASN A 181 10.58 6.26 33.34
N LYS A 182 9.41 5.71 33.07
CA LYS A 182 8.70 5.92 31.80
C LYS A 182 8.30 7.39 31.66
N THR A 183 8.70 8.02 30.55
CA THR A 183 8.41 9.42 30.22
C THR A 183 7.39 9.56 29.09
N GLU A 184 7.29 8.57 28.20
CA GLU A 184 6.31 8.51 27.12
C GLU A 184 5.74 7.11 27.02
N ASN A 185 4.46 6.99 26.73
CA ASN A 185 3.80 5.71 26.50
C ASN A 185 4.13 5.14 25.12
N ALA A 186 3.94 3.83 24.99
CA ALA A 186 3.96 3.19 23.69
C ALA A 186 2.81 3.70 22.81
N LYS A 187 3.02 3.74 21.50
CA LYS A 187 2.02 4.24 20.56
C LYS A 187 2.06 3.49 19.24
N PHE A 188 0.90 3.05 18.78
CA PHE A 188 0.70 2.68 17.38
C PHE A 188 0.44 3.97 16.60
N GLU A 189 1.46 4.45 15.90
CA GLU A 189 1.35 5.66 15.09
C GLU A 189 0.37 5.43 13.95
N LYS A 190 0.54 4.30 13.24
CA LYS A 190 -0.39 3.86 12.19
C LYS A 190 -0.37 2.33 12.05
N VAL A 191 -1.53 1.76 11.77
CA VAL A 191 -1.66 0.36 11.35
C VAL A 191 -2.56 0.31 10.12
N TRP A 192 -2.07 -0.34 9.06
CA TRP A 192 -2.86 -0.65 7.88
C TRP A 192 -3.09 -2.14 7.78
N LEU A 193 -4.28 -2.51 7.33
CA LEU A 193 -4.65 -3.86 6.93
C LEU A 193 -5.16 -3.82 5.48
N ASN A 194 -4.55 -4.60 4.60
CA ASN A 194 -4.89 -4.65 3.17
C ASN A 194 -4.95 -3.27 2.49
N GLY A 195 -4.04 -2.38 2.87
CA GLY A 195 -3.93 -1.01 2.36
C GLY A 195 -4.85 0.01 3.05
N VAL A 196 -5.78 -0.41 3.89
CA VAL A 196 -6.71 0.47 4.62
C VAL A 196 -6.09 0.87 5.97
N LEU A 197 -6.07 2.16 6.28
CA LEU A 197 -5.64 2.68 7.58
C LEU A 197 -6.70 2.35 8.64
N ILE A 198 -6.39 1.40 9.52
CA ILE A 198 -7.34 0.90 10.54
C ILE A 198 -7.07 1.44 11.94
N GLN A 199 -5.84 1.83 12.27
CA GLN A 199 -5.47 2.48 13.53
C GLN A 199 -4.59 3.69 13.25
N GLU A 200 -4.80 4.78 13.99
CA GLU A 200 -3.97 5.98 13.90
C GLU A 200 -3.83 6.66 15.26
N ASN A 201 -2.57 6.95 15.66
CA ASN A 201 -2.21 7.63 16.90
C ASN A 201 -2.80 6.99 18.16
N VAL A 202 -2.85 5.65 18.23
CA VAL A 202 -3.34 4.92 19.40
C VAL A 202 -2.23 4.80 20.44
N GLU A 203 -2.38 5.52 21.55
CA GLU A 203 -1.50 5.44 22.70
C GLU A 203 -1.91 4.27 23.60
N VAL A 204 -0.92 3.50 24.11
CA VAL A 204 -1.15 2.33 24.96
C VAL A 204 -0.46 2.57 26.30
N LEU A 205 -1.24 2.65 27.37
CA LEU A 205 -0.73 3.06 28.70
C LEU A 205 0.06 1.97 29.43
N GLY A 206 0.06 0.73 28.92
CA GLY A 206 0.79 -0.41 29.46
C GLY A 206 0.62 -1.66 28.62
N THR A 207 1.13 -2.78 29.09
CA THR A 207 1.08 -4.07 28.37
C THR A 207 -0.34 -4.56 28.14
N THR A 208 -0.61 -5.11 26.94
CA THR A 208 -1.90 -5.71 26.63
C THR A 208 -2.06 -7.07 27.31
N ARG A 209 -3.28 -7.60 27.36
CA ARG A 209 -3.55 -8.93 27.91
C ARG A 209 -2.71 -10.00 27.22
N ALA A 210 -2.28 -11.01 28.00
CA ALA A 210 -1.47 -12.14 27.53
C ALA A 210 -0.09 -11.77 26.95
N ALA A 211 0.40 -10.55 27.21
CA ALA A 211 1.79 -10.19 26.93
C ALA A 211 2.76 -11.16 27.61
N ALA A 212 3.88 -11.44 26.95
CA ALA A 212 4.90 -12.34 27.52
C ALA A 212 5.57 -11.76 28.77
N PHE A 213 5.51 -10.45 28.95
CA PHE A 213 6.10 -9.70 30.08
C PHE A 213 5.16 -8.61 30.55
N THR A 214 5.18 -8.33 31.85
CA THR A 214 4.32 -7.32 32.48
C THR A 214 5.00 -5.98 32.72
N ASP A 215 6.32 -5.92 32.60
CA ASP A 215 7.11 -4.69 32.64
C ASP A 215 7.12 -4.00 31.26
N GLU A 216 7.52 -2.74 31.21
CA GLU A 216 7.74 -2.02 29.97
C GLU A 216 9.23 -1.67 29.85
N VAL A 217 9.78 -1.77 28.65
CA VAL A 217 11.21 -1.57 28.38
C VAL A 217 11.41 -0.81 27.06
N ALA A 218 12.59 -0.20 26.91
CA ALA A 218 12.92 0.56 25.71
C ALA A 218 13.08 -0.32 24.44
N LYS A 219 13.52 -1.59 24.60
CA LYS A 219 13.71 -2.55 23.51
C LYS A 219 13.39 -3.96 23.97
N ALA A 220 12.75 -4.74 23.12
CA ALA A 220 12.50 -6.16 23.31
C ALA A 220 12.19 -6.86 21.98
N PRO A 221 12.15 -8.21 21.93
CA PRO A 221 11.81 -8.94 20.73
C PRO A 221 10.38 -8.71 20.26
N LEU A 222 10.15 -8.86 18.96
CA LEU A 222 8.83 -9.11 18.40
C LEU A 222 8.39 -10.53 18.81
N MET A 223 7.11 -10.73 19.16
CA MET A 223 6.53 -12.04 19.42
C MET A 223 5.34 -12.27 18.50
N LEU A 224 5.24 -13.48 17.96
CA LEU A 224 4.05 -13.98 17.27
C LEU A 224 3.40 -15.03 18.15
N GLN A 225 2.09 -14.91 18.36
CA GLN A 225 1.34 -15.78 19.25
C GLN A 225 1.09 -17.14 18.59
N GLY A 226 1.32 -18.24 19.33
CA GLY A 226 1.25 -19.61 18.83
C GLY A 226 0.19 -20.50 19.49
N ASP A 227 -0.44 -20.07 20.59
CA ASP A 227 -1.22 -20.94 21.47
C ASP A 227 -2.74 -20.98 21.20
N HIS A 228 -3.27 -20.08 20.32
CA HIS A 228 -4.73 -19.94 20.15
C HIS A 228 -5.28 -20.50 18.82
N GLY A 229 -4.42 -20.83 17.88
CA GLY A 229 -4.83 -21.46 16.61
C GLY A 229 -3.72 -21.47 15.56
N PRO A 230 -3.92 -22.18 14.45
CA PRO A 230 -2.98 -22.18 13.35
C PRO A 230 -2.96 -20.82 12.64
N VAL A 231 -1.77 -20.40 12.21
CA VAL A 231 -1.55 -19.15 11.47
C VAL A 231 -0.30 -19.28 10.63
N ALA A 232 -0.23 -18.60 9.51
CA ALA A 232 0.98 -18.53 8.71
C ALA A 232 1.39 -17.09 8.42
N PHE A 233 2.71 -16.87 8.34
CA PHE A 233 3.34 -15.57 8.07
C PHE A 233 4.32 -15.69 6.92
N ARG A 234 4.41 -14.64 6.09
CA ARG A 234 5.43 -14.53 5.05
C ARG A 234 5.79 -13.05 4.79
N ASN A 235 6.76 -12.81 3.94
CA ASN A 235 7.16 -11.46 3.53
C ASN A 235 7.45 -10.51 4.70
N ILE A 236 7.96 -11.06 5.82
CA ILE A 236 8.28 -10.26 7.01
C ILE A 236 9.45 -9.34 6.68
N GLN A 237 9.24 -8.04 6.80
CA GLN A 237 10.27 -7.03 6.60
C GLN A 237 10.08 -5.86 7.54
N TYR A 238 11.21 -5.21 7.93
CA TYR A 238 11.17 -4.19 8.96
C TYR A 238 12.28 -3.14 8.82
N LYS A 239 12.04 -1.98 9.45
CA LYS A 239 13.04 -0.95 9.75
C LYS A 239 13.08 -0.73 11.25
N LEU A 240 14.28 -0.74 11.83
CA LEU A 240 14.50 -0.45 13.26
C LEU A 240 14.98 0.98 13.41
N TYR A 241 14.38 1.71 14.34
CA TYR A 241 14.77 3.07 14.65
C TYR A 241 15.34 3.19 16.06
N GLU A 242 16.36 4.06 16.21
CA GLU A 242 17.09 4.21 17.47
C GLU A 242 16.71 5.49 18.22
N GLY A 243 15.71 6.22 17.74
CA GLY A 243 15.32 7.51 18.30
C GLY A 243 16.36 8.63 18.03
N LYS A 244 17.37 8.36 17.21
CA LYS A 244 18.36 9.33 16.79
C LYS A 244 17.89 10.12 15.58
N GLN A 245 18.39 11.34 15.43
CA GLN A 245 18.11 12.22 14.30
C GLN A 245 19.40 12.77 13.72
N VAL A 246 19.39 13.04 12.41
CA VAL A 246 20.36 13.92 11.79
C VAL A 246 20.02 15.34 12.20
N THR A 247 20.99 16.09 12.69
CA THR A 247 20.85 17.49 13.07
C THR A 247 21.91 18.32 12.35
N PHE A 248 21.79 19.62 12.41
CA PHE A 248 22.85 20.52 11.93
C PHE A 248 23.21 21.56 12.99
N SER A 249 24.43 22.08 12.86
CA SER A 249 24.91 23.21 13.68
C SER A 249 24.31 24.53 13.17
N GLU A 250 24.69 25.64 13.82
CA GLU A 250 24.39 26.99 13.30
C GLU A 250 24.88 27.14 11.85
N LEU A 251 24.06 27.75 11.00
CA LEU A 251 24.27 27.86 9.57
C LEU A 251 24.74 29.27 9.19
N ASP A 252 25.76 29.32 8.35
CA ASP A 252 26.09 30.53 7.59
C ASP A 252 25.19 30.61 6.36
N LEU A 253 24.36 31.66 6.31
CA LEU A 253 23.47 31.95 5.19
C LEU A 253 23.96 33.12 4.41
N LYS A 254 24.08 32.98 3.09
CA LYS A 254 24.31 34.07 2.14
C LYS A 254 23.18 34.12 1.13
N GLU A 255 22.67 35.35 0.91
CA GLU A 255 21.69 35.62 -0.12
C GLU A 255 22.36 36.30 -1.31
N TYR A 256 21.98 35.86 -2.52
CA TYR A 256 22.48 36.39 -3.77
C TYR A 256 21.31 36.78 -4.70
N GLU A 257 21.53 37.66 -5.64
CA GLU A 257 20.60 37.89 -6.75
C GLU A 257 20.63 36.66 -7.67
N SER A 258 19.45 36.12 -8.01
CA SER A 258 19.33 35.06 -9.00
C SER A 258 18.99 35.64 -10.35
N SER A 259 19.69 35.20 -11.40
CA SER A 259 19.47 35.74 -12.77
C SER A 259 18.63 34.77 -13.63
N ASP A 260 18.83 33.47 -13.49
CA ASP A 260 18.23 32.44 -14.34
C ASP A 260 18.05 31.10 -13.63
N ASP A 261 17.62 30.10 -14.36
CA ASP A 261 17.36 28.73 -13.87
C ASP A 261 18.65 27.96 -13.54
N SER A 262 19.80 28.40 -14.08
CA SER A 262 21.08 27.76 -13.76
C SER A 262 21.64 28.27 -12.44
N ILE A 263 22.36 27.38 -11.73
CA ILE A 263 23.00 27.75 -10.48
C ILE A 263 24.37 28.36 -10.78
N ALA A 264 24.51 29.64 -10.38
CA ALA A 264 25.73 30.40 -10.58
C ALA A 264 26.88 29.87 -9.68
N ASP A 265 28.11 30.18 -10.07
CA ASP A 265 29.26 30.04 -9.15
C ASP A 265 29.22 31.18 -8.12
N PHE A 266 28.55 30.92 -7.00
CA PHE A 266 28.37 31.88 -5.92
C PHE A 266 29.69 32.29 -5.25
N ALA A 267 30.78 31.55 -5.45
CA ALA A 267 32.09 31.91 -4.92
C ALA A 267 32.65 33.18 -5.60
N GLN A 268 32.19 33.46 -6.82
CA GLN A 268 32.59 34.64 -7.61
C GLN A 268 31.66 35.84 -7.44
N LEU A 269 30.54 35.68 -6.71
CA LEU A 269 29.51 36.69 -6.56
C LEU A 269 29.58 37.37 -5.19
N LYS A 270 29.21 38.67 -5.15
CA LYS A 270 29.04 39.37 -3.88
C LYS A 270 27.66 39.09 -3.32
N PRO A 271 27.53 38.61 -2.08
CA PRO A 271 26.24 38.40 -1.44
C PRO A 271 25.55 39.75 -1.17
N ILE A 272 24.20 39.74 -1.27
CA ILE A 272 23.34 40.86 -0.90
C ILE A 272 23.25 40.95 0.62
N LYS A 273 23.26 39.78 1.30
CA LYS A 273 23.05 39.66 2.74
C LYS A 273 23.81 38.44 3.26
N GLU A 274 24.36 38.56 4.45
CA GLU A 274 25.02 37.49 5.17
C GLU A 274 24.43 37.41 6.60
N LEU A 275 24.09 36.23 7.05
CA LEU A 275 23.47 35.97 8.36
C LEU A 275 23.97 34.64 8.94
N LYS A 276 23.91 34.53 10.27
CA LYS A 276 23.86 33.24 10.95
C LYS A 276 22.41 32.92 11.28
N VAL A 277 22.00 31.69 11.00
CA VAL A 277 20.62 31.20 11.20
C VAL A 277 20.62 29.83 11.84
N ASP A 278 19.53 29.47 12.50
CA ASP A 278 19.32 28.20 13.19
C ASP A 278 18.34 27.26 12.44
N SER A 279 17.88 27.69 11.28
CA SER A 279 16.86 26.96 10.53
C SER A 279 17.06 27.09 9.02
N ILE A 280 16.59 26.09 8.27
CA ILE A 280 16.57 26.08 6.81
C ILE A 280 15.16 26.43 6.34
N THR A 281 15.00 27.55 5.65
CA THR A 281 13.71 27.99 5.12
C THR A 281 13.89 28.95 3.93
N TYR A 282 12.99 28.89 2.96
CA TYR A 282 12.96 29.88 1.89
C TYR A 282 12.63 31.30 2.39
N ALA A 283 12.03 31.41 3.58
CA ALA A 283 11.56 32.68 4.15
C ALA A 283 12.71 33.62 4.60
N HIS A 284 13.95 33.16 4.61
CA HIS A 284 15.11 34.01 4.83
C HIS A 284 15.42 34.95 3.67
N GLY A 285 14.89 34.68 2.47
CA GLY A 285 15.05 35.56 1.29
C GLY A 285 14.33 36.90 1.45
N SER A 286 14.95 37.95 0.98
CA SER A 286 14.58 39.35 1.27
C SER A 286 13.30 39.83 0.59
N SER A 287 12.79 39.14 -0.45
CA SER A 287 11.64 39.66 -1.20
C SER A 287 10.96 38.63 -2.10
N ASP A 288 9.91 39.06 -2.82
CA ASP A 288 9.29 38.31 -3.93
C ASP A 288 10.12 38.33 -5.22
N ALA A 289 11.33 38.92 -5.17
CA ALA A 289 12.27 38.99 -6.29
C ALA A 289 12.92 37.62 -6.55
N LYS A 290 13.69 37.55 -7.60
CA LYS A 290 14.59 36.44 -7.91
C LYS A 290 15.76 36.47 -6.92
N TYR A 291 16.00 35.34 -6.21
CA TYR A 291 17.10 35.24 -5.25
C TYR A 291 17.61 33.81 -5.12
N ALA A 292 18.84 33.68 -4.64
CA ALA A 292 19.37 32.38 -4.21
C ALA A 292 19.83 32.48 -2.76
N LEU A 293 19.55 31.40 -1.99
CA LEU A 293 20.01 31.21 -0.62
C LEU A 293 21.06 30.11 -0.61
N VAL A 294 22.22 30.39 -0.07
CA VAL A 294 23.31 29.42 0.11
C VAL A 294 23.51 29.21 1.61
N TYR A 295 23.11 28.05 2.10
CA TYR A 295 23.34 27.61 3.47
C TYR A 295 24.62 26.78 3.53
N LYS A 296 25.47 27.08 4.49
CA LYS A 296 26.67 26.27 4.82
C LYS A 296 26.70 25.97 6.31
N GLY A 297 27.01 24.75 6.65
CA GLY A 297 27.09 24.28 8.03
C GLY A 297 27.59 22.85 8.10
N GLU A 298 27.36 22.21 9.21
CA GLU A 298 27.75 20.83 9.43
C GLU A 298 26.54 19.99 9.80
N LEU A 299 26.38 18.83 9.15
CA LEU A 299 25.43 17.79 9.53
C LEU A 299 26.05 16.88 10.60
N ASN A 300 25.34 16.65 11.69
CA ASN A 300 25.69 15.66 12.70
C ASN A 300 25.05 14.33 12.36
N ILE A 301 25.84 13.40 11.87
CA ILE A 301 25.43 12.08 11.42
C ILE A 301 25.53 11.09 12.58
N PRO A 302 24.41 10.45 13.02
CA PRO A 302 24.42 9.61 14.22
C PRO A 302 24.99 8.22 14.01
N ASN A 303 24.94 7.66 12.80
CA ASN A 303 25.39 6.29 12.47
C ASN A 303 26.06 6.24 11.10
N ASP A 304 26.99 5.29 10.90
CA ASP A 304 27.56 5.02 9.59
C ASP A 304 26.54 4.37 8.65
N GLY A 305 26.60 4.69 7.35
CA GLY A 305 25.86 3.98 6.30
C GLY A 305 25.23 4.85 5.23
N GLU A 306 24.29 4.29 4.48
CA GLU A 306 23.58 4.99 3.39
C GLU A 306 22.48 5.88 3.94
N TYR A 307 22.49 7.15 3.52
CA TYR A 307 21.47 8.14 3.82
C TYR A 307 20.75 8.56 2.54
N LEU A 308 19.44 8.75 2.66
CA LEU A 308 18.58 9.25 1.62
C LEU A 308 18.13 10.67 1.99
N PHE A 309 18.27 11.59 1.02
CA PHE A 309 17.78 12.96 1.12
C PHE A 309 16.68 13.18 0.09
N LYS A 310 15.54 13.70 0.53
CA LYS A 310 14.41 14.04 -0.32
C LYS A 310 14.16 15.55 -0.23
N ILE A 311 14.18 16.22 -1.37
CA ILE A 311 14.05 17.67 -1.44
C ILE A 311 12.86 18.06 -2.31
N HIS A 312 12.09 19.05 -1.86
CA HIS A 312 10.99 19.64 -2.62
C HIS A 312 11.22 21.12 -2.81
N PHE A 313 11.00 21.61 -4.04
CA PHE A 313 11.09 23.02 -4.38
C PHE A 313 9.75 23.52 -4.91
N GLY A 314 9.32 24.71 -4.45
CA GLY A 314 8.14 25.40 -4.97
C GLY A 314 8.53 26.53 -5.90
N ALA A 315 8.40 26.36 -7.22
CA ALA A 315 8.84 27.29 -8.27
C ALA A 315 10.32 27.70 -8.11
N ALA A 316 11.17 26.77 -7.72
CA ALA A 316 12.58 26.94 -7.46
C ALA A 316 13.35 25.67 -7.83
N GLY A 317 14.66 25.74 -7.77
CA GLY A 317 15.57 24.60 -7.87
C GLY A 317 16.70 24.73 -6.85
N GLY A 318 17.66 23.81 -6.89
CA GLY A 318 18.77 23.88 -5.95
C GLY A 318 19.72 22.70 -6.02
N GLN A 319 20.69 22.72 -5.12
CA GLN A 319 21.70 21.68 -4.99
C GLN A 319 21.92 21.33 -3.52
N LEU A 320 22.20 20.06 -3.25
CA LEU A 320 22.70 19.59 -1.97
C LEU A 320 24.05 18.93 -2.14
N ILE A 321 25.07 19.47 -1.48
CA ILE A 321 26.43 18.97 -1.45
C ILE A 321 26.75 18.58 -0.02
N ILE A 322 27.26 17.37 0.20
CA ILE A 322 27.65 16.86 1.52
C ILE A 322 29.09 16.37 1.43
N GLY A 323 29.98 16.98 2.24
CA GLY A 323 31.42 16.87 2.01
C GLY A 323 31.76 17.40 0.62
N ASP A 324 32.43 16.56 -0.18
CA ASP A 324 32.80 16.87 -1.57
C ASP A 324 31.83 16.27 -2.60
N LYS A 325 30.73 15.64 -2.16
CA LYS A 325 29.80 14.95 -3.05
C LYS A 325 28.58 15.80 -3.38
N MET A 326 28.28 15.96 -4.67
CA MET A 326 26.98 16.43 -5.14
C MET A 326 25.96 15.30 -4.92
N VAL A 327 25.09 15.46 -3.93
CA VAL A 327 24.03 14.48 -3.59
C VAL A 327 22.78 14.71 -4.41
N LEU A 328 22.49 15.98 -4.65
CA LEU A 328 21.32 16.41 -5.44
C LEU A 328 21.68 17.63 -6.29
N ASP A 329 21.30 17.58 -7.57
CA ASP A 329 21.38 18.70 -8.52
C ASP A 329 20.05 18.83 -9.26
N MET A 330 19.30 19.88 -8.92
CA MET A 330 18.01 20.20 -9.51
C MET A 330 18.04 21.65 -10.00
N GLN A 331 18.59 21.85 -11.18
CA GLN A 331 18.63 23.18 -11.81
C GLN A 331 17.33 23.42 -12.58
N GLY A 332 16.69 24.56 -12.36
CA GLY A 332 15.43 24.92 -13.00
C GLY A 332 14.36 25.41 -12.01
N GLY A 333 13.11 25.39 -12.47
CA GLY A 333 11.96 25.74 -11.65
C GLY A 333 11.02 24.54 -11.51
N PHE A 334 11.10 23.84 -10.40
CA PHE A 334 10.30 22.64 -10.12
C PHE A 334 9.03 22.97 -9.36
N TYR A 335 8.02 22.13 -9.54
CA TYR A 335 6.83 22.15 -8.69
C TYR A 335 7.06 21.35 -7.41
N PHE A 336 6.32 21.69 -6.35
CA PHE A 336 6.53 21.09 -5.02
C PHE A 336 6.23 19.58 -4.99
N ASP A 337 5.42 19.07 -5.88
CA ASP A 337 5.09 17.65 -6.09
C ASP A 337 6.12 16.88 -6.94
N GLN A 338 7.20 17.53 -7.35
CA GLN A 338 8.30 16.93 -8.11
C GLN A 338 9.57 16.86 -7.24
N PRO A 339 9.68 15.92 -6.30
CA PRO A 339 10.84 15.83 -5.42
C PRO A 339 12.10 15.38 -6.15
N GLY A 340 13.23 15.92 -5.71
CA GLY A 340 14.53 15.34 -5.96
C GLY A 340 14.90 14.35 -4.86
N ILE A 341 15.51 13.23 -5.24
CA ILE A 341 15.95 12.21 -4.31
C ILE A 341 17.43 11.90 -4.56
N GLY A 342 18.22 11.96 -3.50
CA GLY A 342 19.64 11.65 -3.55
C GLY A 342 20.06 10.72 -2.44
N LYS A 343 21.00 9.83 -2.73
CA LYS A 343 21.59 8.90 -1.77
C LYS A 343 23.09 9.11 -1.66
N THR A 344 23.62 8.95 -0.45
CA THR A 344 25.05 8.97 -0.22
C THR A 344 25.42 8.17 1.03
N THR A 345 26.59 7.55 1.02
CA THR A 345 27.13 6.91 2.22
C THR A 345 27.87 7.93 3.05
N LEU A 346 27.52 8.05 4.33
CA LEU A 346 28.09 8.97 5.31
C LEU A 346 28.67 8.20 6.49
N SER A 347 29.73 8.76 7.09
CA SER A 347 30.29 8.28 8.35
C SER A 347 29.68 9.05 9.52
N LYS A 348 29.56 8.38 10.66
CA LYS A 348 29.17 9.02 11.93
C LYS A 348 30.09 10.18 12.26
N GLY A 349 29.49 11.31 12.67
CA GLY A 349 30.23 12.52 13.08
C GLY A 349 29.70 13.76 12.40
N SER A 350 30.47 14.82 12.44
CA SER A 350 30.15 16.12 11.82
C SER A 350 30.71 16.17 10.39
N ILE A 351 29.87 16.48 9.41
CA ILE A 351 30.22 16.51 7.99
C ILE A 351 29.75 17.84 7.40
N PRO A 352 30.63 18.62 6.74
CA PRO A 352 30.23 19.88 6.14
C PRO A 352 29.22 19.67 5.02
N PHE A 353 28.25 20.57 4.90
CA PHE A 353 27.30 20.57 3.80
C PHE A 353 27.05 21.96 3.24
N THR A 354 26.61 22.00 2.00
CA THR A 354 26.13 23.21 1.32
C THR A 354 24.77 22.89 0.72
N LEU A 355 23.77 23.69 1.05
CA LEU A 355 22.45 23.66 0.43
C LEU A 355 22.24 24.97 -0.33
N ILE A 356 21.85 24.86 -1.59
CA ILE A 356 21.50 25.98 -2.45
C ILE A 356 20.00 25.91 -2.75
N TYR A 357 19.30 26.98 -2.48
CA TYR A 357 17.92 27.21 -2.90
C TYR A 357 17.93 28.36 -3.91
N ASN A 358 17.61 28.08 -5.17
CA ASN A 358 17.61 29.06 -6.24
C ASN A 358 16.18 29.31 -6.74
N LYS A 359 15.70 30.55 -6.58
CA LYS A 359 14.38 31.00 -7.03
C LYS A 359 14.51 31.95 -8.22
N PRO A 360 14.51 31.41 -9.45
CA PRO A 360 14.80 32.24 -10.66
C PRO A 360 13.59 33.02 -11.14
N SER A 361 12.40 32.80 -10.62
CA SER A 361 11.17 33.42 -11.08
C SER A 361 10.46 34.20 -9.98
N ARG A 362 9.62 35.18 -10.39
CA ARG A 362 8.75 35.92 -9.47
C ARG A 362 7.42 35.24 -9.17
N GLN A 363 7.28 33.98 -9.52
CA GLN A 363 6.05 33.22 -9.23
C GLN A 363 5.78 33.18 -7.72
N TRP A 364 4.50 33.30 -7.36
CA TRP A 364 4.02 33.42 -5.99
C TRP A 364 4.10 32.12 -5.20
N ARG A 365 4.13 30.95 -5.87
CA ARG A 365 4.24 29.64 -5.21
C ARG A 365 5.66 29.49 -4.66
N LYS A 366 5.78 29.62 -3.33
CA LYS A 366 7.02 29.38 -2.58
C LYS A 366 6.85 28.10 -1.79
N GLY A 367 7.92 27.38 -1.59
CA GLY A 367 7.93 26.18 -0.77
C GLY A 367 9.29 25.51 -0.84
N PHE A 368 9.70 24.95 0.27
CA PHE A 368 10.93 24.20 0.37
C PHE A 368 10.76 23.15 1.45
N ALA A 369 11.11 21.90 1.16
CA ALA A 369 11.24 20.85 2.14
C ALA A 369 12.50 20.03 1.91
N LEU A 370 13.17 19.67 2.99
CA LEU A 370 14.32 18.78 3.00
C LEU A 370 14.08 17.74 4.08
N TYR A 371 14.03 16.48 3.66
CA TYR A 371 13.90 15.32 4.55
C TYR A 371 15.16 14.46 4.46
N VAL A 372 15.47 13.77 5.55
CA VAL A 372 16.55 12.80 5.62
C VAL A 372 16.08 11.53 6.29
N GLU A 373 16.54 10.39 5.78
CA GLU A 373 16.40 9.05 6.36
C GLU A 373 17.76 8.38 6.37
N GLY A 374 18.05 7.53 7.37
CA GLY A 374 19.34 6.86 7.49
C GLY A 374 19.28 5.59 8.35
N PRO A 375 20.41 4.89 8.51
CA PRO A 375 20.47 3.71 9.36
C PRO A 375 20.06 4.01 10.81
N GLY A 376 18.96 3.39 11.27
CA GLY A 376 18.40 3.65 12.60
C GLY A 376 17.75 5.03 12.78
N VAL A 377 17.61 5.81 11.71
CA VAL A 377 17.07 7.18 11.70
C VAL A 377 15.78 7.18 10.87
N LYS A 378 14.65 7.41 11.54
CA LYS A 378 13.37 7.60 10.86
C LYS A 378 13.40 8.86 10.00
N GLN A 379 12.74 8.82 8.85
CA GLN A 379 12.64 10.01 8.00
C GLN A 379 12.09 11.20 8.79
N HIS A 380 12.82 12.31 8.77
CA HIS A 380 12.43 13.55 9.44
C HIS A 380 12.86 14.78 8.65
N ALA A 381 12.24 15.92 8.97
CA ALA A 381 12.51 17.19 8.33
C ALA A 381 13.77 17.84 8.88
N LEU A 382 14.60 18.38 7.98
CA LEU A 382 15.72 19.29 8.29
C LEU A 382 15.36 20.77 8.04
N HIS A 383 14.17 21.03 7.52
CA HIS A 383 13.67 22.39 7.27
C HIS A 383 12.75 22.86 8.39
N ALA A 384 12.62 24.17 8.55
CA ALA A 384 11.67 24.76 9.47
C ALA A 384 10.22 24.48 9.03
N PRO A 385 9.27 24.26 9.96
CA PRO A 385 7.85 24.04 9.63
C PRO A 385 7.26 25.15 8.75
N SER A 386 7.70 26.40 8.91
CA SER A 386 7.28 27.54 8.10
C SER A 386 7.81 27.50 6.66
N SER A 387 8.74 26.61 6.35
CA SER A 387 9.33 26.50 5.01
C SER A 387 8.43 25.75 4.02
N THR A 388 7.66 24.81 4.49
CA THR A 388 6.57 24.26 3.71
C THR A 388 5.44 25.27 3.75
N ASN A 389 4.98 25.75 2.59
CA ASN A 389 3.66 26.38 2.55
C ASN A 389 2.65 25.23 2.49
N PRO A 390 2.13 24.76 3.63
CA PRO A 390 1.13 23.72 3.60
C PRO A 390 -0.09 24.35 2.96
N ASN A 391 -0.32 24.06 1.68
CA ASN A 391 -1.69 24.08 1.22
C ASN A 391 -2.39 23.15 2.23
N LYS A 392 -3.26 23.71 3.07
CA LYS A 392 -4.10 22.89 3.93
C LYS A 392 -4.72 21.85 3.00
N GLU A 393 -4.38 20.59 3.21
CA GLU A 393 -5.05 19.53 2.47
C GLU A 393 -6.54 19.70 2.71
N PRO A 394 -7.36 19.70 1.65
CA PRO A 394 -8.78 19.82 1.83
C PRO A 394 -9.29 18.67 2.69
N ASP A 395 -10.30 18.92 3.49
CA ASP A 395 -10.97 17.85 4.21
C ASP A 395 -11.51 16.83 3.19
N PRO A 396 -11.39 15.51 3.43
CA PRO A 396 -11.84 14.49 2.48
C PRO A 396 -13.31 14.65 2.14
N ILE A 397 -13.63 14.52 0.85
CA ILE A 397 -15.02 14.47 0.36
C ILE A 397 -15.34 13.00 0.11
N MET A 398 -16.08 12.41 1.06
CA MET A 398 -16.49 11.02 1.00
C MET A 398 -17.89 10.90 0.44
N VAL A 399 -18.09 9.98 -0.51
CA VAL A 399 -19.41 9.51 -0.89
C VAL A 399 -19.71 8.29 -0.04
N ALA A 400 -20.60 8.47 0.94
CA ALA A 400 -21.00 7.41 1.86
C ALA A 400 -22.04 6.48 1.23
N THR A 401 -22.07 5.22 1.67
CA THR A 401 -23.17 4.30 1.38
C THR A 401 -24.48 4.76 2.02
N THR A 402 -25.58 4.44 1.38
CA THR A 402 -26.95 4.71 1.86
C THR A 402 -27.79 3.42 1.86
N GLU A 403 -29.05 3.52 2.23
CA GLU A 403 -30.01 2.42 2.11
C GLU A 403 -30.35 2.06 0.65
N GLU A 404 -29.97 2.93 -0.29
CA GLU A 404 -30.15 2.72 -1.73
C GLU A 404 -28.81 2.66 -2.45
N PRO A 405 -28.68 1.92 -3.56
CA PRO A 405 -27.47 1.91 -4.38
C PRO A 405 -27.12 3.30 -4.91
N ILE A 406 -25.83 3.61 -4.94
CA ILE A 406 -25.30 4.86 -5.50
C ILE A 406 -24.43 4.55 -6.71
N MET A 407 -24.59 5.30 -7.78
CA MET A 407 -23.70 5.26 -8.95
C MET A 407 -22.95 6.57 -9.05
N GLN A 408 -21.62 6.49 -9.00
CA GLN A 408 -20.73 7.62 -9.15
C GLN A 408 -19.89 7.46 -10.41
N ARG A 409 -20.04 8.39 -11.35
CA ARG A 409 -19.13 8.47 -12.50
C ARG A 409 -17.82 9.13 -12.06
N CYS A 410 -16.71 8.48 -12.35
CA CYS A 410 -15.39 8.96 -11.95
C CYS A 410 -14.30 8.45 -12.91
N PHE A 411 -13.06 8.94 -12.72
CA PHE A 411 -11.87 8.30 -13.25
C PHE A 411 -11.26 7.43 -12.16
N MET A 412 -10.62 6.32 -12.54
CA MET A 412 -9.93 5.43 -11.59
C MET A 412 -8.58 5.00 -12.14
N MET A 413 -7.63 4.77 -11.25
CA MET A 413 -6.37 4.11 -11.58
C MET A 413 -6.53 2.60 -11.43
N ILE A 414 -6.11 1.84 -12.45
CA ILE A 414 -5.95 0.39 -12.39
C ILE A 414 -4.49 0.10 -12.73
N GLY A 415 -3.71 -0.25 -11.71
CA GLY A 415 -2.25 -0.17 -11.82
C GLY A 415 -1.81 1.26 -12.18
N ASP A 416 -1.01 1.39 -13.23
CA ASP A 416 -0.52 2.68 -13.74
C ASP A 416 -1.44 3.30 -14.81
N GLU A 417 -2.54 2.63 -15.18
CA GLU A 417 -3.45 3.07 -16.22
C GLU A 417 -4.65 3.84 -15.66
N LYS A 418 -4.91 5.02 -16.21
CA LYS A 418 -6.08 5.84 -15.87
C LYS A 418 -7.27 5.48 -16.74
N ARG A 419 -8.32 4.96 -16.12
CA ARG A 419 -9.60 4.65 -16.76
C ARG A 419 -10.57 5.83 -16.61
N THR A 420 -11.12 6.30 -17.72
CA THR A 420 -11.91 7.54 -17.77
C THR A 420 -13.42 7.32 -17.98
N HIS A 421 -13.85 6.09 -18.22
CA HIS A 421 -15.25 5.73 -18.48
C HIS A 421 -15.84 4.83 -17.38
N VAL A 422 -15.46 5.10 -16.13
CA VAL A 422 -15.82 4.27 -14.98
C VAL A 422 -17.14 4.70 -14.36
N ILE A 423 -17.96 3.73 -14.01
CA ILE A 423 -19.07 3.86 -13.05
C ILE A 423 -18.68 3.04 -11.82
N ALA A 424 -18.48 3.71 -10.70
CA ALA A 424 -18.38 3.08 -9.40
C ALA A 424 -19.80 2.92 -8.82
N VAL A 425 -20.09 1.76 -8.24
CA VAL A 425 -21.40 1.41 -7.69
C VAL A 425 -21.25 1.06 -6.22
N ALA A 426 -21.91 1.84 -5.37
CA ALA A 426 -22.10 1.50 -3.96
C ALA A 426 -23.35 0.64 -3.81
N THR A 427 -23.27 -0.34 -2.92
CA THR A 427 -24.42 -1.13 -2.53
C THR A 427 -24.70 -0.98 -1.03
N PRO A 428 -25.96 -1.08 -0.59
CA PRO A 428 -26.32 -1.02 0.83
C PRO A 428 -25.62 -2.09 1.68
N GLU A 429 -25.24 -3.21 1.05
CA GLU A 429 -24.53 -4.31 1.68
C GLU A 429 -23.07 -3.98 2.03
N GLY A 430 -22.54 -2.83 1.55
CA GLY A 430 -21.14 -2.45 1.73
C GLY A 430 -20.18 -3.19 0.80
N ILE A 431 -20.69 -3.83 -0.24
CA ILE A 431 -19.96 -4.53 -1.30
C ILE A 431 -20.00 -3.64 -2.54
N HIS A 432 -18.87 -3.09 -2.93
CA HIS A 432 -18.77 -2.09 -3.99
C HIS A 432 -17.99 -2.61 -5.18
N TYR A 433 -18.24 -2.01 -6.35
CA TYR A 433 -17.51 -2.37 -7.55
C TYR A 433 -17.37 -1.19 -8.52
N ALA A 434 -16.41 -1.28 -9.42
CA ALA A 434 -16.18 -0.31 -10.49
C ALA A 434 -16.22 -1.02 -11.85
N TYR A 435 -16.96 -0.44 -12.78
CA TYR A 435 -17.19 -0.98 -14.11
C TYR A 435 -16.77 0.01 -15.19
N ASP A 436 -15.98 -0.45 -16.17
CA ASP A 436 -15.55 0.35 -17.32
C ASP A 436 -16.50 0.19 -18.50
N LEU A 437 -17.18 1.28 -18.82
CA LEU A 437 -18.10 1.32 -19.96
C LEU A 437 -17.38 1.26 -21.32
N GLN A 438 -16.11 1.62 -21.39
CA GLN A 438 -15.36 1.67 -22.66
C GLN A 438 -15.08 0.28 -23.20
N ILE A 439 -14.83 -0.68 -22.33
CA ILE A 439 -14.45 -2.04 -22.70
C ILE A 439 -15.39 -3.12 -22.16
N GLY A 440 -16.37 -2.73 -21.34
CA GLY A 440 -17.35 -3.66 -20.76
C GLY A 440 -16.80 -4.57 -19.68
N ALA A 441 -15.84 -4.09 -18.86
CA ALA A 441 -15.13 -4.91 -17.89
C ALA A 441 -15.35 -4.47 -16.43
N LEU A 442 -15.36 -5.45 -15.52
CA LEU A 442 -15.23 -5.21 -14.08
C LEU A 442 -13.77 -4.85 -13.77
N LEU A 443 -13.54 -3.67 -13.18
CA LEU A 443 -12.20 -3.17 -12.91
C LEU A 443 -11.70 -3.48 -11.52
N GLN A 444 -12.58 -3.35 -10.52
CA GLN A 444 -12.20 -3.41 -9.11
C GLN A 444 -13.43 -3.67 -8.25
N ILE A 445 -13.22 -4.40 -7.15
CA ILE A 445 -14.22 -4.62 -6.10
C ILE A 445 -13.63 -4.21 -4.77
N TRP A 446 -14.46 -3.80 -3.81
CA TRP A 446 -14.02 -3.51 -2.45
C TRP A 446 -15.17 -3.59 -1.47
N ASP A 447 -14.85 -3.74 -0.20
CA ASP A 447 -15.78 -3.65 0.92
C ASP A 447 -15.42 -2.49 1.86
N GLY A 448 -16.40 -2.00 2.61
CA GLY A 448 -16.23 -0.92 3.57
C GLY A 448 -16.85 0.40 3.13
N GLU A 449 -16.15 1.51 3.27
CA GLU A 449 -16.61 2.83 2.80
C GLU A 449 -16.52 2.90 1.27
N PHE A 450 -17.39 3.73 0.67
CA PHE A 450 -17.52 3.69 -0.78
C PHE A 450 -16.37 4.40 -1.50
N LEU A 451 -16.34 5.74 -1.51
CA LEU A 451 -15.46 6.45 -2.43
C LEU A 451 -14.97 7.79 -1.86
N ASP A 452 -13.67 8.01 -1.90
CA ASP A 452 -13.08 9.34 -1.75
C ASP A 452 -13.05 10.05 -3.11
N VAL A 453 -13.79 11.15 -3.20
CA VAL A 453 -13.89 11.99 -4.42
C VAL A 453 -13.20 13.34 -4.26
N THR A 454 -12.38 13.51 -3.25
CA THR A 454 -11.67 14.78 -2.96
C THR A 454 -10.95 15.32 -4.18
N GLN A 455 -10.27 14.48 -4.94
CA GLN A 455 -9.52 14.87 -6.13
C GLN A 455 -10.42 15.35 -7.29
N MET A 456 -11.68 14.90 -7.35
CA MET A 456 -12.64 15.33 -8.36
C MET A 456 -13.04 16.81 -8.17
N TRP A 457 -12.99 17.33 -6.95
CA TRP A 457 -13.43 18.68 -6.60
C TRP A 457 -12.28 19.66 -6.34
N HIS A 458 -11.16 19.20 -5.82
CA HIS A 458 -10.04 20.04 -5.43
C HIS A 458 -8.88 20.05 -6.41
N ALA A 459 -8.74 19.02 -7.25
CA ALA A 459 -7.73 18.98 -8.30
C ALA A 459 -8.31 19.48 -9.63
N ARG A 460 -7.71 20.54 -10.20
CA ARG A 460 -8.08 21.00 -11.55
C ARG A 460 -7.34 20.18 -12.61
N GLY A 461 -8.08 19.70 -13.61
CA GLY A 461 -7.53 18.89 -14.69
C GLY A 461 -7.30 17.45 -14.25
N GLU A 462 -6.08 17.03 -14.21
CA GLU A 462 -5.65 15.74 -13.69
C GLU A 462 -5.32 15.84 -12.19
N PRO A 463 -5.58 14.78 -11.39
CA PRO A 463 -6.03 13.44 -11.78
C PRO A 463 -7.54 13.20 -11.80
N GLN A 464 -8.40 13.95 -11.13
CA GLN A 464 -9.87 13.80 -11.04
C GLN A 464 -10.33 12.38 -10.66
N LEU A 465 -9.63 11.75 -9.74
CA LEU A 465 -9.86 10.34 -9.40
C LEU A 465 -10.95 10.18 -8.33
N GLY A 466 -11.79 9.14 -8.49
CA GLY A 466 -12.49 8.49 -7.40
C GLY A 466 -11.63 7.36 -6.86
N VAL A 467 -11.35 7.39 -5.56
CA VAL A 467 -10.49 6.41 -4.90
C VAL A 467 -11.33 5.54 -3.97
N PRO A 468 -11.32 4.20 -4.14
CA PRO A 468 -11.99 3.30 -3.21
C PRO A 468 -11.56 3.55 -1.76
N ALA A 469 -12.52 3.64 -0.85
CA ALA A 469 -12.26 3.94 0.56
C ALA A 469 -12.29 2.70 1.46
N GLY A 470 -12.19 1.52 0.87
CA GLY A 470 -12.15 0.23 1.55
C GLY A 470 -11.04 -0.69 1.03
N ALA A 471 -11.02 -1.92 1.55
CA ALA A 471 -10.08 -2.95 1.11
C ALA A 471 -10.42 -3.42 -0.31
N SER A 472 -9.61 -3.01 -1.27
CA SER A 472 -9.92 -3.21 -2.69
C SER A 472 -9.11 -4.36 -3.31
N VAL A 473 -9.76 -5.04 -4.27
CA VAL A 473 -9.17 -6.09 -5.09
C VAL A 473 -9.29 -5.69 -6.56
N PRO A 474 -8.16 -5.46 -7.26
CA PRO A 474 -8.18 -5.16 -8.67
C PRO A 474 -8.53 -6.43 -9.49
N MET A 475 -9.27 -6.24 -10.58
CA MET A 475 -9.53 -7.26 -11.58
C MET A 475 -8.54 -7.12 -12.74
N HIS A 476 -8.66 -7.97 -13.77
CA HIS A 476 -7.70 -7.99 -14.89
C HIS A 476 -7.67 -6.70 -15.74
N GLY A 477 -8.78 -5.95 -15.78
CA GLY A 477 -8.83 -4.67 -16.53
C GLY A 477 -8.84 -4.76 -18.05
N ASP A 478 -8.83 -5.96 -18.63
CA ASP A 478 -8.95 -6.22 -20.06
C ASP A 478 -10.41 -6.40 -20.49
N PRO A 479 -10.71 -6.40 -21.80
CA PRO A 479 -12.01 -6.82 -22.29
C PRO A 479 -12.36 -8.22 -21.80
N ASP A 480 -13.58 -8.41 -21.31
CA ASP A 480 -14.04 -9.69 -20.77
C ASP A 480 -14.05 -10.81 -21.80
N PHE A 481 -14.37 -10.51 -23.07
CA PHE A 481 -14.48 -11.48 -24.14
C PHE A 481 -13.45 -11.25 -25.23
N ALA A 482 -12.93 -12.34 -25.76
CA ALA A 482 -12.04 -12.36 -26.93
C ALA A 482 -12.43 -13.49 -27.92
N PHE A 483 -12.15 -13.26 -29.19
CA PHE A 483 -12.34 -14.24 -30.28
C PHE A 483 -10.97 -14.74 -30.71
N LEU A 484 -10.43 -15.69 -29.93
CA LEU A 484 -9.08 -16.23 -30.14
C LEU A 484 -9.09 -17.38 -31.16
N GLU A 485 -8.03 -17.51 -31.94
CA GLU A 485 -7.83 -18.65 -32.87
C GLU A 485 -7.46 -19.97 -32.14
N GLY A 486 -7.71 -20.07 -30.86
CA GLY A 486 -7.44 -21.22 -30.00
C GLY A 486 -6.98 -20.82 -28.61
N ASP A 487 -6.78 -21.82 -27.76
CA ASP A 487 -6.48 -21.61 -26.32
C ASP A 487 -5.12 -20.93 -26.08
N ALA A 488 -4.23 -20.85 -27.06
CA ALA A 488 -2.91 -20.21 -26.97
C ALA A 488 -2.89 -18.76 -27.49
N GLY A 489 -4.01 -18.25 -28.00
CA GLY A 489 -4.09 -16.87 -28.52
C GLY A 489 -3.83 -15.84 -27.44
N VAL A 490 -3.07 -14.78 -27.75
CA VAL A 490 -2.83 -13.66 -26.82
C VAL A 490 -4.13 -12.89 -26.60
N TRP A 491 -4.42 -12.53 -25.33
CA TRP A 491 -5.60 -11.73 -25.00
C TRP A 491 -5.45 -10.30 -25.55
N PRO A 492 -6.48 -9.75 -26.22
CA PRO A 492 -6.40 -8.37 -26.71
C PRO A 492 -6.38 -7.40 -25.52
N ASP A 493 -5.48 -6.44 -25.57
CA ASP A 493 -5.49 -5.34 -24.61
C ASP A 493 -6.64 -4.35 -24.90
N SER A 494 -6.88 -3.42 -23.96
CA SER A 494 -7.95 -2.42 -24.07
C SER A 494 -7.76 -1.44 -25.25
N THR A 495 -6.56 -1.30 -25.78
CA THR A 495 -6.19 -0.33 -26.82
C THR A 495 -6.16 -0.94 -28.23
N GLN A 496 -5.98 -2.25 -28.36
CA GLN A 496 -5.82 -2.96 -29.62
C GLN A 496 -7.07 -3.74 -30.04
N ASN A 497 -8.21 -3.49 -29.40
CA ASN A 497 -9.43 -4.23 -29.69
C ASN A 497 -9.98 -3.86 -31.07
N ASN A 498 -9.57 -4.61 -32.12
CA ASN A 498 -10.05 -4.47 -33.51
C ASN A 498 -11.48 -4.98 -33.70
N ILE A 499 -12.13 -5.47 -32.66
CA ILE A 499 -13.48 -6.00 -32.69
C ILE A 499 -14.46 -4.87 -32.43
N THR A 500 -15.58 -4.86 -33.17
CA THR A 500 -16.61 -3.84 -32.96
C THR A 500 -17.22 -3.97 -31.55
N PHE A 501 -16.84 -3.07 -30.67
CA PHE A 501 -17.44 -2.92 -29.35
C PHE A 501 -18.47 -1.78 -29.37
N LYS A 502 -19.68 -2.03 -28.87
CA LYS A 502 -20.75 -1.03 -28.74
C LYS A 502 -21.35 -1.09 -27.36
N GLN A 503 -21.10 -0.08 -26.56
CA GLN A 503 -21.82 0.13 -25.32
C GLN A 503 -23.30 0.40 -25.62
N LYS A 504 -24.21 -0.26 -24.89
CA LYS A 504 -25.67 -0.11 -25.00
C LYS A 504 -26.27 0.66 -23.81
N GLY A 505 -25.47 0.98 -22.80
CA GLY A 505 -25.91 1.63 -21.58
C GLY A 505 -26.18 0.64 -20.45
N TYR A 506 -27.01 1.05 -19.52
CA TYR A 506 -27.48 0.21 -18.43
C TYR A 506 -28.94 0.53 -18.10
N GLU A 507 -29.61 -0.43 -17.49
CA GLU A 507 -30.93 -0.28 -16.89
C GLU A 507 -30.82 -0.60 -15.41
N LEU A 508 -31.68 0.00 -14.58
CA LEU A 508 -31.71 -0.31 -13.15
C LEU A 508 -32.65 -1.51 -12.92
N ASN A 509 -32.16 -2.47 -12.14
CA ASN A 509 -33.00 -3.59 -11.69
C ASN A 509 -33.96 -3.15 -10.55
N ASN A 510 -34.75 -4.09 -10.02
CA ASN A 510 -35.77 -3.82 -9.02
C ASN A 510 -35.27 -3.24 -7.69
N ILE A 511 -33.96 -3.38 -7.41
CA ILE A 511 -33.29 -2.86 -6.21
C ILE A 511 -32.37 -1.68 -6.51
N GLY A 512 -32.48 -1.10 -7.73
CA GLY A 512 -31.72 0.09 -8.11
C GLY A 512 -30.28 -0.16 -8.57
N LEU A 513 -29.83 -1.40 -8.70
CA LEU A 513 -28.49 -1.71 -9.21
C LEU A 513 -28.46 -1.68 -10.74
N PRO A 514 -27.37 -1.19 -11.36
CA PRO A 514 -27.24 -1.15 -12.81
C PRO A 514 -26.98 -2.54 -13.39
N VAL A 515 -27.71 -2.85 -14.46
CA VAL A 515 -27.52 -3.99 -15.34
C VAL A 515 -26.92 -3.46 -16.64
N PHE A 516 -25.63 -3.67 -16.85
CA PHE A 516 -24.92 -3.13 -18.01
C PHE A 516 -25.12 -3.98 -19.26
N SER A 517 -25.27 -3.34 -20.41
CA SER A 517 -25.44 -4.02 -21.68
C SER A 517 -24.45 -3.51 -22.73
N TYR A 518 -23.86 -4.41 -23.48
CA TYR A 518 -22.98 -4.10 -24.61
C TYR A 518 -23.02 -5.17 -25.68
N GLN A 519 -22.43 -4.86 -26.81
CA GLN A 519 -22.22 -5.79 -27.92
C GLN A 519 -20.73 -5.83 -28.25
N ILE A 520 -20.20 -7.04 -28.40
CA ILE A 520 -18.84 -7.27 -28.87
C ILE A 520 -18.88 -8.27 -30.04
N GLY A 521 -18.47 -7.83 -31.25
CA GLY A 521 -18.71 -8.61 -32.46
C GLY A 521 -20.21 -8.92 -32.65
N GLU A 522 -20.53 -10.20 -32.73
CA GLU A 522 -21.92 -10.70 -32.83
C GLU A 522 -22.53 -11.06 -31.46
N LEU A 523 -21.74 -11.04 -30.39
CA LEU A 523 -22.19 -11.37 -29.07
C LEU A 523 -22.81 -10.15 -28.38
N GLN A 524 -24.02 -10.28 -27.87
CA GLN A 524 -24.66 -9.32 -26.99
C GLN A 524 -24.53 -9.83 -25.55
N VAL A 525 -24.14 -8.95 -24.66
CA VAL A 525 -23.87 -9.26 -23.24
C VAL A 525 -24.69 -8.34 -22.37
N THR A 526 -25.42 -8.92 -21.43
CA THR A 526 -26.03 -8.20 -20.30
C THR A 526 -25.34 -8.67 -19.02
N ASN A 527 -24.83 -7.74 -18.21
CA ASN A 527 -23.93 -8.00 -17.09
C ASN A 527 -24.53 -7.44 -15.80
N GLU A 528 -24.86 -8.30 -14.87
CA GLU A 528 -25.47 -8.00 -13.59
C GLU A 528 -24.53 -8.40 -12.44
N PHE A 529 -24.50 -7.59 -11.39
CA PHE A 529 -23.70 -7.80 -10.19
C PHE A 529 -24.64 -7.89 -8.97
N ILE A 530 -24.54 -8.98 -8.21
CA ILE A 530 -25.42 -9.29 -7.08
C ILE A 530 -24.57 -9.37 -5.82
N PRO A 531 -24.65 -8.36 -4.92
CA PRO A 531 -23.89 -8.37 -3.66
C PRO A 531 -24.54 -9.30 -2.63
N TRP A 532 -23.71 -9.98 -1.82
CA TRP A 532 -24.11 -10.84 -0.73
C TRP A 532 -23.40 -10.42 0.56
N ASP A 533 -24.13 -9.74 1.43
CA ASP A 533 -23.60 -9.16 2.66
C ASP A 533 -22.99 -10.19 3.63
N SER A 534 -23.71 -11.29 3.90
CA SER A 534 -23.34 -12.26 4.92
C SER A 534 -22.03 -13.02 4.62
N GLU A 535 -21.57 -12.99 3.36
CA GLU A 535 -20.45 -13.79 2.89
C GLU A 535 -19.38 -12.93 2.19
N LYS A 536 -19.49 -11.58 2.22
CA LYS A 536 -18.63 -10.64 1.47
C LYS A 536 -18.31 -11.18 0.06
N ARG A 537 -19.36 -11.43 -0.70
CA ARG A 537 -19.33 -12.08 -2.00
C ARG A 537 -20.05 -11.22 -3.03
N LEU A 538 -19.47 -11.13 -4.21
CA LEU A 538 -20.11 -10.53 -5.38
C LEU A 538 -20.36 -11.59 -6.43
N THR A 539 -21.62 -11.95 -6.70
CA THR A 539 -21.97 -12.80 -7.83
C THR A 539 -22.01 -11.98 -9.11
N ARG A 540 -21.24 -12.36 -10.10
CA ARG A 540 -21.33 -11.81 -11.45
C ARG A 540 -22.13 -12.74 -12.33
N LYS A 541 -23.20 -12.20 -12.91
CA LYS A 541 -24.11 -12.92 -13.79
C LYS A 541 -24.17 -12.23 -15.15
N MET A 542 -23.90 -12.97 -16.21
CA MET A 542 -23.97 -12.48 -17.59
C MET A 542 -24.98 -13.29 -18.41
N ILE A 543 -25.86 -12.60 -19.10
CA ILE A 543 -26.78 -13.20 -20.09
C ILE A 543 -26.20 -12.90 -21.46
N LEU A 544 -26.09 -13.95 -22.27
CA LEU A 544 -25.47 -13.92 -23.59
C LEU A 544 -26.51 -14.19 -24.67
N SER A 545 -26.40 -13.49 -25.78
CA SER A 545 -27.15 -13.80 -27.01
C SER A 545 -26.27 -13.52 -28.22
N GLY A 546 -26.42 -14.31 -29.26
CA GLY A 546 -25.61 -14.29 -30.47
C GLY A 546 -25.08 -15.69 -30.86
N ASN A 547 -24.46 -15.80 -32.02
CA ASN A 547 -24.02 -17.07 -32.57
C ASN A 547 -22.50 -17.11 -32.82
N ALA A 548 -21.72 -16.57 -31.87
CA ALA A 548 -20.26 -16.58 -31.96
C ALA A 548 -19.65 -17.47 -30.86
N ASP A 549 -18.63 -18.24 -31.24
CA ASP A 549 -17.73 -18.84 -30.26
C ASP A 549 -16.81 -17.77 -29.74
N ALA A 550 -16.62 -17.71 -28.42
CA ALA A 550 -15.76 -16.73 -27.75
C ALA A 550 -14.99 -17.36 -26.58
N PHE A 551 -14.02 -16.65 -26.08
CA PHE A 551 -13.40 -16.93 -24.79
C PHE A 551 -13.77 -15.81 -23.82
N PHE A 552 -13.98 -16.17 -22.57
CA PHE A 552 -14.23 -15.27 -21.48
C PHE A 552 -13.07 -15.33 -20.49
N LYS A 553 -12.43 -14.17 -20.18
CA LYS A 553 -11.40 -14.06 -19.15
C LYS A 553 -12.09 -13.78 -17.81
N VAL A 554 -11.93 -14.69 -16.86
CA VAL A 554 -12.51 -14.58 -15.51
C VAL A 554 -11.57 -13.81 -14.61
N ALA A 555 -10.28 -14.14 -14.66
CA ALA A 555 -9.25 -13.54 -13.81
C ALA A 555 -7.86 -13.71 -14.44
N GLU A 556 -6.90 -12.93 -13.96
CA GLU A 556 -5.47 -13.13 -14.18
C GLU A 556 -4.68 -12.83 -12.90
N GLY A 557 -3.47 -13.34 -12.80
CA GLY A 557 -2.58 -13.10 -11.69
C GLY A 557 -1.22 -13.76 -11.86
N LYS A 558 -0.32 -13.55 -10.91
CA LYS A 558 1.01 -14.19 -10.93
C LYS A 558 0.92 -15.70 -10.79
N LEU A 559 -0.05 -16.16 -10.02
CA LEU A 559 -0.31 -17.59 -9.77
C LEU A 559 -1.81 -17.79 -9.59
N ILE A 560 -2.36 -18.75 -10.32
CA ILE A 560 -3.74 -19.22 -10.14
C ILE A 560 -3.70 -20.70 -9.80
N SER A 561 -4.39 -21.11 -8.78
CA SER A 561 -4.49 -22.53 -8.37
C SER A 561 -5.92 -22.94 -8.15
N LYS A 562 -6.26 -24.14 -8.63
CA LYS A 562 -7.53 -24.78 -8.30
C LYS A 562 -7.43 -25.44 -6.95
N LEU A 563 -8.38 -25.15 -6.08
CA LEU A 563 -8.43 -25.65 -4.72
C LEU A 563 -9.18 -26.99 -4.62
N PRO A 564 -9.00 -27.74 -3.51
CA PRO A 564 -9.70 -29.01 -3.30
C PRO A 564 -11.22 -28.90 -3.28
N ASP A 565 -11.79 -27.76 -2.83
CA ASP A 565 -13.23 -27.47 -2.83
C ASP A 565 -13.79 -27.10 -4.22
N GLY A 566 -12.92 -26.98 -5.23
CA GLY A 566 -13.27 -26.68 -6.62
C GLY A 566 -13.15 -25.20 -6.98
N ALA A 567 -13.02 -24.29 -6.03
CA ALA A 567 -12.77 -22.88 -6.26
C ALA A 567 -11.36 -22.61 -6.81
N TYR A 568 -11.13 -21.42 -7.31
CA TYR A 568 -9.83 -20.97 -7.80
C TYR A 568 -9.29 -19.85 -6.91
N ALA A 569 -8.08 -20.03 -6.37
CA ALA A 569 -7.35 -18.98 -5.70
C ALA A 569 -6.57 -18.16 -6.74
N ILE A 570 -6.81 -16.87 -6.78
CA ILE A 570 -6.30 -15.95 -7.78
C ILE A 570 -5.18 -15.09 -7.18
N ASP A 571 -4.18 -14.79 -8.01
CA ASP A 571 -3.03 -13.93 -7.70
C ASP A 571 -2.39 -14.27 -6.35
N ASP A 572 -1.98 -15.54 -6.23
CA ASP A 572 -1.34 -16.08 -5.02
C ASP A 572 -2.21 -15.91 -3.75
N LYS A 573 -3.47 -16.32 -3.85
CA LYS A 573 -4.46 -16.26 -2.76
C LYS A 573 -4.80 -14.83 -2.32
N SER A 574 -5.02 -13.94 -3.31
CA SER A 574 -5.52 -12.59 -3.09
C SER A 574 -7.05 -12.53 -2.99
N PHE A 575 -7.74 -13.37 -3.77
CA PHE A 575 -9.20 -13.58 -3.75
C PHE A 575 -9.55 -14.94 -4.36
N TYR A 576 -10.81 -15.35 -4.21
CA TYR A 576 -11.33 -16.59 -4.80
C TYR A 576 -12.31 -16.32 -5.91
N ILE A 577 -12.29 -17.21 -6.93
CA ILE A 577 -13.37 -17.37 -7.92
C ILE A 577 -14.01 -18.74 -7.67
N ASP A 578 -15.34 -18.74 -7.53
CA ASP A 578 -16.12 -19.94 -7.32
C ASP A 578 -17.22 -20.07 -8.38
N PHE A 579 -17.31 -21.23 -9.02
CA PHE A 579 -18.32 -21.50 -10.03
C PHE A 579 -19.41 -22.39 -9.45
N PRO A 580 -20.70 -22.00 -9.58
CA PRO A 580 -21.79 -22.88 -9.15
C PRO A 580 -21.71 -24.25 -9.83
N THR A 581 -21.92 -25.30 -9.06
CA THR A 581 -21.91 -26.68 -9.58
C THR A 581 -22.99 -26.88 -10.64
N GLY A 582 -22.62 -27.50 -11.77
CA GLY A 582 -23.57 -27.84 -12.82
C GLY A 582 -23.89 -26.70 -13.81
N ASN A 583 -23.14 -25.61 -13.80
CA ASN A 583 -23.31 -24.48 -14.74
C ASN A 583 -22.84 -24.78 -16.18
N GLY A 584 -22.22 -25.96 -16.42
CA GLY A 584 -21.74 -26.38 -17.73
C GLY A 584 -20.50 -25.64 -18.25
N LEU A 585 -19.87 -24.83 -17.41
CA LEU A 585 -18.64 -24.12 -17.72
C LEU A 585 -17.42 -24.97 -17.35
N GLU A 586 -16.39 -24.91 -18.19
CA GLU A 586 -15.12 -25.62 -17.97
C GLU A 586 -13.97 -24.58 -17.88
N PRO A 587 -13.73 -24.01 -16.68
CA PRO A 587 -12.65 -23.06 -16.50
C PRO A 587 -11.28 -23.72 -16.68
N GLN A 588 -10.38 -23.04 -17.38
CA GLN A 588 -9.03 -23.50 -17.67
C GLN A 588 -8.01 -22.46 -17.20
N ILE A 589 -6.95 -22.93 -16.55
CA ILE A 589 -5.79 -22.09 -16.23
C ILE A 589 -4.79 -22.23 -17.37
N ARG A 590 -4.36 -21.10 -17.93
CA ARG A 590 -3.29 -21.06 -18.94
C ARG A 590 -2.23 -20.03 -18.57
N LYS A 591 -1.04 -20.17 -19.14
CA LYS A 591 0.01 -19.15 -19.04
C LYS A 591 0.01 -18.26 -20.28
N SER A 592 0.00 -16.95 -20.06
CA SER A 592 0.06 -15.94 -21.09
C SER A 592 0.90 -14.76 -20.60
N GLU A 593 1.90 -14.32 -21.38
CA GLU A 593 2.74 -13.14 -21.09
C GLU A 593 3.33 -13.07 -19.68
N GLY A 594 3.68 -14.23 -19.11
CA GLY A 594 4.30 -14.35 -17.77
C GLY A 594 3.32 -14.35 -16.60
N LYS A 595 2.01 -14.34 -16.86
CA LYS A 595 0.93 -14.46 -15.88
C LYS A 595 0.14 -15.76 -16.11
N ASP A 596 -0.62 -16.15 -15.11
CA ASP A 596 -1.69 -17.14 -15.22
C ASP A 596 -3.00 -16.42 -15.55
N GLU A 597 -3.76 -16.96 -16.49
CA GLU A 597 -5.10 -16.51 -16.83
C GLU A 597 -6.11 -17.65 -16.55
N LEU A 598 -7.23 -17.32 -15.91
CA LEU A 598 -8.39 -18.19 -15.78
C LEU A 598 -9.38 -17.82 -16.89
N ILE A 599 -9.54 -18.71 -17.86
CA ILE A 599 -10.41 -18.50 -19.01
C ILE A 599 -11.48 -19.56 -19.11
N VAL A 600 -12.59 -19.23 -19.75
CA VAL A 600 -13.69 -20.16 -20.10
C VAL A 600 -13.96 -20.06 -21.59
N LYS A 601 -14.02 -21.21 -22.26
CA LYS A 601 -14.50 -21.29 -23.64
C LYS A 601 -16.02 -21.17 -23.65
N ILE A 602 -16.55 -20.27 -24.47
CA ILE A 602 -17.97 -19.99 -24.60
C ILE A 602 -18.41 -20.42 -26.00
N PRO A 603 -18.96 -21.65 -26.12
CA PRO A 603 -19.51 -22.10 -27.40
C PRO A 603 -20.72 -21.23 -27.82
N SER A 604 -20.90 -21.12 -29.15
CA SER A 604 -22.10 -20.51 -29.74
C SER A 604 -23.36 -21.11 -29.12
N GLY A 605 -24.30 -20.25 -28.71
CA GLY A 605 -25.54 -20.66 -28.08
C GLY A 605 -25.48 -20.77 -26.54
N THR A 606 -24.32 -20.53 -25.90
CA THR A 606 -24.24 -20.34 -24.45
C THR A 606 -25.12 -19.15 -24.05
N LYS A 607 -25.98 -19.34 -23.04
CA LYS A 607 -26.96 -18.32 -22.64
C LYS A 607 -26.59 -17.57 -21.39
N GLU A 608 -25.83 -18.18 -20.50
CA GLU A 608 -25.52 -17.62 -19.20
C GLU A 608 -24.11 -18.00 -18.75
N ILE A 609 -23.42 -17.05 -18.11
CA ILE A 609 -22.20 -17.26 -17.32
C ILE A 609 -22.50 -16.71 -15.93
N SER A 610 -22.21 -17.48 -14.90
CA SER A 610 -22.34 -17.02 -13.51
C SER A 610 -21.20 -17.56 -12.65
N TYR A 611 -20.62 -16.71 -11.80
CA TYR A 611 -19.60 -17.08 -10.84
C TYR A 611 -19.56 -16.08 -9.68
N ASP A 612 -18.98 -16.52 -8.58
CA ASP A 612 -18.79 -15.72 -7.37
C ASP A 612 -17.36 -15.24 -7.24
N ILE A 613 -17.19 -13.99 -6.82
CA ILE A 613 -15.94 -13.38 -6.42
C ILE A 613 -15.99 -13.23 -4.90
N ILE A 614 -15.00 -13.78 -4.17
CA ILE A 614 -14.97 -13.84 -2.71
C ILE A 614 -13.62 -13.34 -2.22
N TRP A 615 -13.59 -12.36 -1.30
CA TRP A 615 -12.33 -11.76 -0.82
C TRP A 615 -12.31 -11.38 0.65
#